data_be6a3ea6fdd72a38dbca0c00292d8a94
#
_entry.id   be6a3ea6fdd72a38dbca0c00292d8a94
#
_cell.length_a   1.000
_cell.length_b   1.000
_cell.length_c   1.000
_cell.angle_alpha   90.00
_cell.angle_beta   90.00
_cell.angle_gamma   90.00
#
_symmetry.space_group_name_H-M   'P 1'
#
loop_
_entity.id
_entity.type
_entity.pdbx_description
1 polymer ?
#
loop_
_entity_poly.entity_id
_entity_poly.type
_entity_poly.pdbx_seq_one_letter_code
_entity_poly.pdbx_strand_id
1 'polypeptide(L)'
;MTEKKIVDHARQLREEAPGIGAYKMFVILKDIFLDVMPGRDRFYKIINKNGLMLKPERRRHTTNSNHNYYKYKNLTKGLILDRPNQLWVADITYIETDDGVVYLHLVTDAWTHEIIGWVVSDTLIAVNTIAALKMAIEHAGGIDLSGLIHHSDRGSQYCSNAYVDLLKSINASISMTEDYKPTDNAVAERVNGIIKQEWLYRMKRPKNLEDANNIIRDIINFYNNKRPHMSNGMLTPVQKREDYYVSSGAARPLGDAAPLGVFHVFNSNTSSERTLKNCKNGYYM
;
A
#
# COMPACT_ATOMS: atom_id res chain seq x y z
N MET A 1 -5.21 -30.13 17.00
CA MET A 1 -5.14 -29.99 15.53
C MET A 1 -5.21 -28.52 15.08
N THR A 2 -6.09 -27.70 15.62
CA THR A 2 -6.28 -26.28 15.26
C THR A 2 -5.09 -25.39 15.57
N GLU A 3 -4.44 -25.52 16.75
CA GLU A 3 -3.28 -24.70 17.14
C GLU A 3 -2.11 -24.85 16.16
N LYS A 4 -1.81 -26.09 15.73
CA LYS A 4 -0.76 -26.35 14.72
C LYS A 4 -1.05 -25.61 13.41
N LYS A 5 -2.29 -25.71 12.88
CA LYS A 5 -2.69 -25.01 11.66
C LYS A 5 -2.55 -23.49 11.78
N ILE A 6 -2.93 -22.91 12.93
CA ILE A 6 -2.76 -21.46 13.19
C ILE A 6 -1.28 -21.07 13.16
N VAL A 7 -0.40 -21.86 13.77
CA VAL A 7 1.04 -21.63 13.79
C VAL A 7 1.63 -21.73 12.39
N ASP A 8 1.22 -22.70 11.59
CA ASP A 8 1.69 -22.88 10.21
C ASP A 8 1.28 -21.69 9.33
N HIS A 9 0.04 -21.22 9.40
CA HIS A 9 -0.41 -20.01 8.69
C HIS A 9 0.28 -18.75 9.22
N ALA A 10 0.55 -18.65 10.53
CA ALA A 10 1.30 -17.52 11.08
C ALA A 10 2.75 -17.49 10.58
N ARG A 11 3.39 -18.65 10.37
CA ARG A 11 4.71 -18.75 9.74
C ARG A 11 4.65 -18.31 8.27
N GLN A 12 3.66 -18.78 7.52
CA GLN A 12 3.47 -18.36 6.13
C GLN A 12 3.27 -16.84 6.02
N LEU A 13 2.46 -16.23 6.88
CA LEU A 13 2.32 -14.77 6.95
C LEU A 13 3.64 -14.07 7.29
N ARG A 14 4.54 -14.70 8.06
CA ARG A 14 5.88 -14.17 8.32
C ARG A 14 6.80 -14.22 7.11
N GLU A 15 6.61 -15.18 6.22
CA GLU A 15 7.34 -15.23 4.94
C GLU A 15 6.89 -14.11 4.00
N GLU A 16 5.57 -13.87 3.90
CA GLU A 16 5.01 -12.80 3.07
C GLU A 16 5.23 -11.39 3.68
N ALA A 17 5.16 -11.25 5.00
CA ALA A 17 5.30 -9.99 5.72
C ALA A 17 6.10 -10.18 7.02
N PRO A 18 7.44 -10.19 6.96
CA PRO A 18 8.31 -10.54 8.10
C PRO A 18 8.11 -9.67 9.34
N GLY A 19 7.71 -8.43 9.17
CA GLY A 19 7.49 -7.45 10.25
C GLY A 19 6.05 -7.21 10.63
N ILE A 20 5.08 -7.98 10.12
CA ILE A 20 3.68 -7.78 10.49
C ILE A 20 3.46 -8.03 12.00
N GLY A 21 2.82 -7.08 12.70
CA GLY A 21 2.56 -7.19 14.14
C GLY A 21 1.54 -8.28 14.48
N ALA A 22 1.67 -8.88 15.66
CA ALA A 22 0.81 -9.99 16.10
C ALA A 22 -0.70 -9.66 16.05
N TYR A 23 -1.10 -8.41 16.29
CA TYR A 23 -2.52 -8.01 16.20
C TYR A 23 -3.05 -8.05 14.75
N LYS A 24 -2.29 -7.56 13.80
CA LYS A 24 -2.67 -7.62 12.38
C LYS A 24 -2.71 -9.07 11.88
N MET A 25 -1.75 -9.88 12.31
CA MET A 25 -1.74 -11.32 12.06
C MET A 25 -2.99 -12.00 12.62
N PHE A 26 -3.41 -11.64 13.86
CA PHE A 26 -4.65 -12.12 14.45
C PHE A 26 -5.87 -11.76 13.61
N VAL A 27 -5.96 -10.52 13.11
CA VAL A 27 -7.08 -10.06 12.26
C VAL A 27 -7.14 -10.86 10.97
N ILE A 28 -6.03 -11.02 10.26
CA ILE A 28 -5.96 -11.79 9.01
C ILE A 28 -6.37 -13.25 9.25
N LEU A 29 -5.83 -13.88 10.28
CA LEU A 29 -6.11 -15.29 10.57
C LEU A 29 -7.52 -15.52 11.10
N LYS A 30 -8.13 -14.52 11.75
CA LYS A 30 -9.52 -14.60 12.18
C LYS A 30 -10.48 -14.80 10.99
N ASP A 31 -10.24 -14.12 9.88
CA ASP A 31 -11.04 -14.27 8.66
C ASP A 31 -10.87 -15.64 8.01
N ILE A 32 -9.71 -16.29 8.19
CA ILE A 32 -9.43 -17.63 7.66
C ILE A 32 -10.01 -18.72 8.57
N PHE A 33 -9.88 -18.58 9.88
CA PHE A 33 -10.25 -19.61 10.85
C PHE A 33 -11.64 -19.43 11.44
N LEU A 34 -12.28 -18.29 11.25
CA LEU A 34 -13.65 -17.98 11.71
C LEU A 34 -13.90 -18.39 13.17
N ASP A 35 -14.93 -19.18 13.43
CA ASP A 35 -15.36 -19.59 14.77
C ASP A 35 -14.35 -20.48 15.53
N VAL A 36 -13.41 -21.11 14.80
CA VAL A 36 -12.35 -21.95 15.43
C VAL A 36 -11.12 -21.13 15.82
N MET A 37 -11.10 -19.83 15.52
CA MET A 37 -10.01 -18.94 15.95
C MET A 37 -10.07 -18.71 17.45
N PRO A 38 -8.96 -18.91 18.21
CA PRO A 38 -8.94 -18.59 19.62
C PRO A 38 -9.07 -17.08 19.86
N GLY A 39 -9.54 -16.68 21.04
CA GLY A 39 -9.53 -15.28 21.43
C GLY A 39 -8.10 -14.68 21.37
N ARG A 40 -8.02 -13.35 21.22
CA ARG A 40 -6.77 -12.60 21.03
C ARG A 40 -5.66 -12.96 22.01
N ASP A 41 -5.97 -13.03 23.30
CA ASP A 41 -4.95 -13.25 24.34
C ASP A 41 -4.38 -14.68 24.29
N ARG A 42 -5.22 -15.68 23.96
CA ARG A 42 -4.78 -17.04 23.71
C ARG A 42 -3.93 -17.13 22.45
N PHE A 43 -4.30 -16.42 21.38
CA PHE A 43 -3.51 -16.31 20.16
C PHE A 43 -2.11 -15.75 20.46
N TYR A 44 -2.00 -14.67 21.23
CA TYR A 44 -0.70 -14.10 21.61
C TYR A 44 0.17 -15.07 22.38
N LYS A 45 -0.40 -15.86 23.28
CA LYS A 45 0.33 -16.94 23.99
C LYS A 45 0.87 -17.97 23.00
N ILE A 46 0.06 -18.38 22.01
CA ILE A 46 0.47 -19.32 20.95
C ILE A 46 1.62 -18.74 20.13
N ILE A 47 1.51 -17.51 19.64
CA ILE A 47 2.54 -16.84 18.83
C ILE A 47 3.83 -16.66 19.62
N ASN A 48 3.75 -16.27 20.90
CA ASN A 48 4.92 -16.11 21.77
C ASN A 48 5.62 -17.44 22.03
N LYS A 49 4.87 -18.49 22.40
CA LYS A 49 5.39 -19.85 22.66
C LYS A 49 6.14 -20.42 21.44
N ASN A 50 5.71 -20.06 20.23
CA ASN A 50 6.32 -20.54 18.98
C ASN A 50 7.40 -19.59 18.42
N GLY A 51 7.86 -18.59 19.18
CA GLY A 51 8.94 -17.69 18.79
C GLY A 51 8.57 -16.71 17.65
N LEU A 52 7.27 -16.48 17.42
CA LEU A 52 6.77 -15.64 16.32
C LEU A 52 6.49 -14.19 16.73
N MET A 53 6.79 -13.79 17.97
CA MET A 53 6.71 -12.38 18.40
C MET A 53 7.90 -11.58 17.86
N LEU A 54 7.61 -10.34 17.42
CA LEU A 54 8.65 -9.44 16.88
C LEU A 54 9.47 -8.82 18.00
N LYS A 55 10.78 -8.68 17.75
CA LYS A 55 11.68 -7.87 18.58
C LYS A 55 11.76 -6.45 18.01
N PRO A 56 11.88 -5.38 18.84
CA PRO A 56 12.05 -4.00 18.39
C PRO A 56 13.39 -3.80 17.65
N GLU A 57 13.40 -2.99 16.59
CA GLU A 57 14.60 -2.58 15.85
C GLU A 57 14.80 -1.06 15.89
N ARG A 58 16.06 -0.57 15.75
CA ARG A 58 16.45 0.86 15.86
C ARG A 58 16.59 1.54 14.49
N ARG A 59 16.38 2.88 14.41
CA ARG A 59 16.24 3.73 13.20
C ARG A 59 17.46 4.62 12.91
N ARG A 60 17.58 5.07 11.61
CA ARG A 60 18.43 6.20 11.15
C ARG A 60 17.68 7.04 10.10
N HIS A 61 18.00 8.39 9.98
CA HIS A 61 17.32 9.35 9.08
C HIS A 61 18.32 10.23 8.33
N THR A 62 17.97 10.69 7.05
CA THR A 62 18.61 11.82 6.32
C THR A 62 17.79 12.30 5.10
N THR A 63 17.72 13.64 4.84
CA THR A 63 17.16 14.29 3.62
C THR A 63 17.84 15.61 3.29
N ASN A 64 17.90 16.05 1.99
CA ASN A 64 18.48 17.30 1.51
C ASN A 64 17.60 17.98 0.44
N SER A 65 17.33 19.33 0.55
CA SER A 65 16.40 20.05 -0.33
C SER A 65 16.78 21.53 -0.55
N ASN A 66 17.94 21.80 -1.19
CA ASN A 66 18.36 23.18 -1.52
C ASN A 66 18.39 23.39 -3.05
N HIS A 67 17.37 24.07 -3.65
CA HIS A 67 17.26 24.39 -5.07
C HIS A 67 16.38 25.62 -5.32
N ASN A 68 16.44 26.22 -6.54
CA ASN A 68 15.82 27.49 -6.93
C ASN A 68 14.41 27.39 -7.55
N TYR A 69 13.75 26.21 -7.53
CA TYR A 69 12.37 26.09 -8.05
C TYR A 69 11.35 26.80 -7.17
N TYR A 70 10.19 27.15 -7.76
CA TYR A 70 9.06 27.70 -7.05
C TYR A 70 8.53 26.71 -5.99
N LYS A 71 8.21 27.18 -4.80
CA LYS A 71 7.72 26.39 -3.67
C LYS A 71 6.27 26.73 -3.40
N TYR A 72 5.40 25.75 -3.48
CA TYR A 72 3.97 25.92 -3.24
C TYR A 72 3.66 25.96 -1.74
N LYS A 73 2.50 26.56 -1.37
CA LYS A 73 2.03 26.62 0.02
C LYS A 73 1.55 25.25 0.49
N ASN A 74 1.56 25.03 1.79
CA ASN A 74 0.96 23.85 2.40
C ASN A 74 -0.58 24.03 2.47
N LEU A 75 -1.31 23.17 1.75
CA LEU A 75 -2.78 23.17 1.69
C LEU A 75 -3.38 22.07 2.59
N THR A 76 -2.57 21.30 3.32
CA THR A 76 -3.04 20.17 4.13
C THR A 76 -3.41 20.56 5.57
N LYS A 77 -3.04 21.76 6.01
CA LYS A 77 -3.30 22.22 7.37
C LYS A 77 -4.80 22.36 7.63
N GLY A 78 -5.32 21.59 8.61
CA GLY A 78 -6.74 21.59 8.96
C GLY A 78 -7.64 20.85 7.98
N LEU A 79 -7.08 20.19 6.94
CA LEU A 79 -7.86 19.39 6.01
C LEU A 79 -8.41 18.14 6.70
N ILE A 80 -9.72 17.93 6.60
CA ILE A 80 -10.40 16.71 7.05
C ILE A 80 -10.66 15.87 5.82
N LEU A 81 -10.11 14.65 5.80
CA LEU A 81 -10.29 13.71 4.71
C LEU A 81 -11.52 12.83 4.96
N ASP A 82 -12.39 12.74 3.98
CA ASP A 82 -13.66 11.98 4.05
C ASP A 82 -13.87 11.02 2.86
N ARG A 83 -13.01 11.07 1.85
CA ARG A 83 -13.12 10.24 0.62
C ARG A 83 -11.77 9.97 -0.04
N PRO A 84 -11.66 8.94 -0.90
CA PRO A 84 -10.49 8.73 -1.75
C PRO A 84 -10.33 9.88 -2.77
N ASN A 85 -9.13 10.04 -3.29
CA ASN A 85 -8.75 11.04 -4.30
C ASN A 85 -8.96 12.51 -3.85
N GLN A 86 -8.97 12.76 -2.54
CA GLN A 86 -9.03 14.11 -1.98
C GLN A 86 -7.63 14.65 -1.68
N LEU A 87 -6.74 13.83 -1.21
CA LEU A 87 -5.34 14.15 -0.95
C LEU A 87 -4.45 12.97 -1.36
N TRP A 88 -3.56 13.22 -2.31
CA TRP A 88 -2.44 12.32 -2.60
C TRP A 88 -1.17 12.87 -1.99
N VAL A 89 -0.42 12.01 -1.33
CA VAL A 89 0.89 12.35 -0.77
C VAL A 89 1.97 11.60 -1.52
N ALA A 90 3.06 12.29 -1.86
CA ALA A 90 4.19 11.72 -2.56
C ALA A 90 5.47 11.87 -1.76
N ASP A 91 6.31 10.85 -1.82
CA ASP A 91 7.64 10.85 -1.20
C ASP A 91 8.56 9.87 -1.92
N ILE A 92 9.87 10.10 -1.78
CA ILE A 92 10.91 9.22 -2.32
C ILE A 92 11.71 8.66 -1.17
N THR A 93 11.92 7.35 -1.18
CA THR A 93 12.78 6.71 -0.21
C THR A 93 13.84 5.86 -0.90
N TYR A 94 14.99 5.66 -0.27
CA TYR A 94 16.05 4.81 -0.80
C TYR A 94 15.94 3.38 -0.28
N ILE A 95 16.41 2.44 -1.10
CA ILE A 95 16.54 1.02 -0.81
C ILE A 95 17.98 0.63 -1.08
N GLU A 96 18.65 0.02 -0.10
CA GLU A 96 19.97 -0.54 -0.30
C GLU A 96 19.87 -1.88 -1.03
N THR A 97 20.66 -2.06 -2.09
CA THR A 97 20.86 -3.33 -2.80
C THR A 97 22.33 -3.76 -2.72
N ASP A 98 22.65 -4.98 -3.13
CA ASP A 98 24.03 -5.44 -3.18
C ASP A 98 24.85 -4.66 -4.24
N ASP A 99 24.19 -4.16 -5.31
CA ASP A 99 24.78 -3.35 -6.38
C ASP A 99 24.82 -1.84 -6.08
N GLY A 100 24.27 -1.38 -4.94
CA GLY A 100 24.23 0.03 -4.56
C GLY A 100 22.86 0.47 -4.08
N VAL A 101 22.57 1.79 -4.20
CA VAL A 101 21.31 2.37 -3.74
C VAL A 101 20.36 2.56 -4.91
N VAL A 102 19.11 2.14 -4.72
CA VAL A 102 17.99 2.44 -5.62
C VAL A 102 16.91 3.25 -4.89
N TYR A 103 16.04 3.90 -5.64
CA TYR A 103 15.07 4.85 -5.12
C TYR A 103 13.65 4.36 -5.39
N LEU A 104 12.83 4.36 -4.37
CA LEU A 104 11.40 4.07 -4.45
C LEU A 104 10.62 5.38 -4.42
N HIS A 105 9.99 5.71 -5.54
CA HIS A 105 9.07 6.83 -5.70
C HIS A 105 7.66 6.34 -5.41
N LEU A 106 6.95 6.96 -4.46
CA LEU A 106 5.62 6.57 -4.04
C LEU A 106 4.61 7.70 -4.19
N VAL A 107 3.40 7.35 -4.61
CA VAL A 107 2.19 8.17 -4.50
C VAL A 107 1.16 7.38 -3.71
N THR A 108 0.64 7.96 -2.65
CA THR A 108 -0.29 7.31 -1.71
C THR A 108 -1.55 8.16 -1.56
N ASP A 109 -2.72 7.55 -1.64
CA ASP A 109 -3.96 8.20 -1.22
C ASP A 109 -3.99 8.32 0.29
N ALA A 110 -4.09 9.55 0.80
CA ALA A 110 -3.95 9.82 2.23
C ALA A 110 -5.15 9.37 3.07
N TRP A 111 -6.33 9.22 2.46
CA TRP A 111 -7.52 8.77 3.17
C TRP A 111 -7.59 7.24 3.29
N THR A 112 -7.33 6.52 2.20
CA THR A 112 -7.31 5.05 2.19
C THR A 112 -6.00 4.47 2.70
N HIS A 113 -4.91 5.23 2.65
CA HIS A 113 -3.51 4.78 2.78
C HIS A 113 -3.09 3.81 1.67
N GLU A 114 -3.81 3.77 0.55
CA GLU A 114 -3.47 2.93 -0.60
C GLU A 114 -2.28 3.52 -1.36
N ILE A 115 -1.30 2.69 -1.68
CA ILE A 115 -0.22 3.04 -2.61
C ILE A 115 -0.79 2.90 -4.01
N ILE A 116 -1.04 4.04 -4.67
CA ILE A 116 -1.73 4.12 -5.96
C ILE A 116 -0.79 4.34 -7.13
N GLY A 117 0.47 4.69 -6.86
CA GLY A 117 1.51 4.82 -7.87
C GLY A 117 2.89 4.60 -7.27
N TRP A 118 3.76 3.89 -8.00
CA TRP A 118 5.12 3.63 -7.53
C TRP A 118 6.07 3.29 -8.67
N VAL A 119 7.35 3.62 -8.47
CA VAL A 119 8.45 3.28 -9.38
C VAL A 119 9.70 3.01 -8.55
N VAL A 120 10.44 1.94 -8.87
CA VAL A 120 11.79 1.71 -8.36
C VAL A 120 12.78 2.08 -9.47
N SER A 121 13.77 2.90 -9.15
CA SER A 121 14.75 3.40 -10.13
C SER A 121 16.14 3.54 -9.52
N ASP A 122 17.16 3.57 -10.37
CA ASP A 122 18.56 3.81 -9.99
C ASP A 122 18.91 5.29 -9.86
N THR A 123 17.99 6.18 -10.23
CA THR A 123 18.22 7.64 -10.24
C THR A 123 17.07 8.42 -9.62
N LEU A 124 17.38 9.62 -9.11
CA LEU A 124 16.42 10.58 -8.57
C LEU A 124 15.85 11.55 -9.61
N ILE A 125 15.99 11.27 -10.92
CA ILE A 125 15.52 12.19 -11.96
C ILE A 125 13.99 12.26 -11.99
N ALA A 126 13.46 13.44 -12.34
CA ALA A 126 12.03 13.73 -12.27
C ALA A 126 11.15 12.78 -13.14
N VAL A 127 11.70 12.18 -14.20
CA VAL A 127 10.96 11.25 -15.07
C VAL A 127 10.41 10.04 -14.29
N ASN A 128 11.14 9.55 -13.28
CA ASN A 128 10.71 8.42 -12.45
C ASN A 128 9.56 8.81 -11.52
N THR A 129 9.64 10.01 -10.94
CA THR A 129 8.56 10.57 -10.10
C THR A 129 7.30 10.84 -10.94
N ILE A 130 7.48 11.33 -12.18
CA ILE A 130 6.39 11.51 -13.15
C ILE A 130 5.75 10.17 -13.52
N ALA A 131 6.54 9.11 -13.69
CA ALA A 131 6.01 7.77 -13.98
C ALA A 131 5.15 7.23 -12.82
N ALA A 132 5.56 7.43 -11.57
CA ALA A 132 4.76 7.08 -10.40
C ALA A 132 3.44 7.88 -10.33
N LEU A 133 3.48 9.19 -10.65
CA LEU A 133 2.28 10.02 -10.72
C LEU A 133 1.33 9.59 -11.85
N LYS A 134 1.86 9.25 -13.03
CA LYS A 134 1.04 8.71 -14.14
C LYS A 134 0.33 7.41 -13.76
N MET A 135 1.03 6.50 -13.09
CA MET A 135 0.42 5.27 -12.55
C MET A 135 -0.73 5.61 -11.59
N ALA A 136 -0.57 6.60 -10.70
CA ALA A 136 -1.63 7.03 -9.79
C ALA A 136 -2.85 7.62 -10.54
N ILE A 137 -2.61 8.40 -11.59
CA ILE A 137 -3.68 8.95 -12.46
C ILE A 137 -4.42 7.83 -13.20
N GLU A 138 -3.69 6.85 -13.73
CA GLU A 138 -4.26 5.65 -14.36
C GLU A 138 -5.09 4.82 -13.36
N HIS A 139 -4.59 4.67 -12.13
CA HIS A 139 -5.31 3.99 -11.04
C HIS A 139 -6.63 4.69 -10.70
N ALA A 140 -6.71 6.01 -10.79
CA ALA A 140 -7.96 6.76 -10.61
C ALA A 140 -8.99 6.51 -11.72
N GLY A 141 -8.62 5.86 -12.83
CA GLY A 141 -9.52 5.28 -13.81
C GLY A 141 -10.56 6.23 -14.41
N GLY A 142 -10.19 7.48 -14.68
CA GLY A 142 -11.09 8.49 -15.27
C GLY A 142 -12.01 9.22 -14.29
N ILE A 143 -11.83 9.03 -12.98
CA ILE A 143 -12.48 9.88 -11.96
C ILE A 143 -12.01 11.33 -12.16
N ASP A 144 -12.92 12.29 -11.99
CA ASP A 144 -12.56 13.72 -11.98
C ASP A 144 -11.67 14.03 -10.77
N LEU A 145 -10.45 14.46 -11.06
CA LEU A 145 -9.42 14.82 -10.07
C LEU A 145 -9.33 16.33 -9.81
N SER A 146 -10.26 17.13 -10.29
CA SER A 146 -10.24 18.60 -10.14
C SER A 146 -10.26 19.09 -8.70
N GLY A 147 -10.70 18.27 -7.75
CA GLY A 147 -10.68 18.55 -6.31
C GLY A 147 -9.49 17.95 -5.55
N LEU A 148 -8.60 17.27 -6.27
CA LEU A 148 -7.43 16.63 -5.66
C LEU A 148 -6.41 17.67 -5.18
N ILE A 149 -5.88 17.47 -3.98
CA ILE A 149 -4.67 18.11 -3.51
C ILE A 149 -3.53 17.10 -3.62
N HIS A 150 -2.47 17.45 -4.35
CA HIS A 150 -1.24 16.67 -4.38
C HIS A 150 -0.21 17.32 -3.46
N HIS A 151 0.26 16.59 -2.46
CA HIS A 151 1.20 17.08 -1.46
C HIS A 151 2.52 16.30 -1.49
N SER A 152 3.63 17.02 -1.44
CA SER A 152 4.98 16.43 -1.40
C SER A 152 5.92 17.28 -0.54
N ASP A 153 7.14 16.80 -0.34
CA ASP A 153 8.23 17.66 0.10
C ASP A 153 8.64 18.65 -1.01
N ARG A 154 9.65 19.49 -0.72
CA ARG A 154 10.20 20.47 -1.67
C ARG A 154 11.35 19.91 -2.50
N GLY A 155 11.37 18.61 -2.77
CA GLY A 155 12.36 17.98 -3.64
C GLY A 155 12.31 18.53 -5.07
N SER A 156 13.46 18.67 -5.73
CA SER A 156 13.56 19.21 -7.09
C SER A 156 12.71 18.43 -8.11
N GLN A 157 12.48 17.15 -7.88
CA GLN A 157 11.67 16.27 -8.70
C GLN A 157 10.22 16.73 -8.75
N TYR A 158 9.64 17.09 -7.59
CA TYR A 158 8.25 17.56 -7.45
C TYR A 158 8.06 19.00 -7.92
N CYS A 159 9.15 19.80 -7.92
CA CYS A 159 9.15 21.18 -8.38
C CYS A 159 9.45 21.30 -9.88
N SER A 160 9.80 20.21 -10.58
CA SER A 160 10.10 20.24 -12.02
C SER A 160 8.88 20.66 -12.85
N ASN A 161 9.10 21.44 -13.92
CA ASN A 161 8.01 21.92 -14.77
C ASN A 161 7.15 20.77 -15.29
N ALA A 162 7.75 19.69 -15.77
CA ALA A 162 7.01 18.55 -16.31
C ALA A 162 6.13 17.86 -15.25
N TYR A 163 6.55 17.79 -13.97
CA TYR A 163 5.74 17.26 -12.89
C TYR A 163 4.56 18.18 -12.56
N VAL A 164 4.85 19.49 -12.45
CA VAL A 164 3.85 20.54 -12.19
C VAL A 164 2.82 20.62 -13.32
N ASP A 165 3.27 20.55 -14.59
CA ASP A 165 2.39 20.60 -15.76
C ASP A 165 1.46 19.38 -15.82
N LEU A 166 1.95 18.19 -15.43
CA LEU A 166 1.11 17.00 -15.32
C LEU A 166 0.03 17.15 -14.25
N LEU A 167 0.35 17.71 -13.05
CA LEU A 167 -0.65 18.00 -12.03
C LEU A 167 -1.68 19.02 -12.48
N LYS A 168 -1.25 20.08 -13.17
CA LYS A 168 -2.16 21.10 -13.75
C LYS A 168 -3.07 20.49 -14.81
N SER A 169 -2.58 19.56 -15.62
CA SER A 169 -3.38 18.93 -16.69
C SER A 169 -4.58 18.13 -16.18
N ILE A 170 -4.53 17.68 -14.90
CA ILE A 170 -5.65 17.03 -14.20
C ILE A 170 -6.38 17.97 -13.23
N ASN A 171 -6.12 19.27 -13.30
CA ASN A 171 -6.67 20.30 -12.42
C ASN A 171 -6.43 20.07 -10.93
N ALA A 172 -5.37 19.33 -10.54
CA ALA A 172 -5.03 19.12 -9.16
C ALA A 172 -4.35 20.34 -8.52
N SER A 173 -4.67 20.62 -7.27
CA SER A 173 -4.01 21.64 -6.46
C SER A 173 -2.67 21.14 -5.96
N ILE A 174 -1.62 21.95 -6.11
CA ILE A 174 -0.25 21.60 -5.68
C ILE A 174 0.00 22.14 -4.29
N SER A 175 0.48 21.26 -3.41
CA SER A 175 0.80 21.55 -2.01
C SER A 175 2.18 21.02 -1.67
N MET A 176 2.94 21.75 -0.86
CA MET A 176 4.28 21.32 -0.42
C MET A 176 4.47 21.57 1.07
N THR A 177 5.36 20.77 1.69
CA THR A 177 5.75 20.97 3.09
C THR A 177 6.29 22.37 3.33
N GLU A 178 6.04 22.93 4.52
CA GLU A 178 6.62 24.19 4.98
C GLU A 178 7.61 23.91 6.13
N ASP A 179 8.72 24.67 6.16
CA ASP A 179 9.66 24.75 7.30
C ASP A 179 10.25 23.41 7.80
N TYR A 180 10.44 22.41 6.93
CA TYR A 180 11.07 21.13 7.28
C TYR A 180 10.43 20.41 8.48
N LYS A 181 9.15 20.63 8.74
CA LYS A 181 8.44 19.93 9.82
C LYS A 181 8.09 18.51 9.38
N PRO A 182 8.59 17.48 10.07
CA PRO A 182 8.29 16.08 9.74
C PRO A 182 6.78 15.77 9.72
N THR A 183 5.99 16.53 10.45
CA THR A 183 4.53 16.37 10.54
C THR A 183 3.78 16.76 9.26
N ASP A 184 4.41 17.56 8.37
CA ASP A 184 3.74 18.08 7.19
C ASP A 184 3.49 17.01 6.11
N ASN A 185 4.28 15.92 6.07
CA ASN A 185 4.09 14.78 5.16
C ASN A 185 3.98 13.44 5.92
N ALA A 186 3.33 13.45 7.09
CA ALA A 186 3.31 12.32 8.02
C ALA A 186 2.74 11.02 7.42
N VAL A 187 1.79 11.09 6.49
CA VAL A 187 1.22 9.90 5.84
C VAL A 187 2.26 9.22 4.96
N ALA A 188 2.93 9.97 4.08
CA ALA A 188 3.97 9.42 3.21
C ALA A 188 5.15 8.85 4.01
N GLU A 189 5.64 9.59 5.02
CA GLU A 189 6.68 9.10 5.94
C GLU A 189 6.25 7.82 6.66
N ARG A 190 4.98 7.74 7.07
CA ARG A 190 4.44 6.55 7.72
C ARG A 190 4.42 5.34 6.79
N VAL A 191 4.01 5.51 5.53
CA VAL A 191 3.99 4.45 4.51
C VAL A 191 5.42 3.95 4.24
N ASN A 192 6.37 4.86 4.00
CA ASN A 192 7.78 4.54 3.83
C ASN A 192 8.35 3.79 5.05
N GLY A 193 8.01 4.27 6.26
CA GLY A 193 8.41 3.63 7.50
C GLY A 193 7.85 2.21 7.65
N ILE A 194 6.63 1.95 7.20
CA ILE A 194 6.02 0.62 7.21
C ILE A 194 6.75 -0.32 6.24
N ILE A 195 6.96 0.10 4.99
CA ILE A 195 7.68 -0.70 3.98
C ILE A 195 9.07 -1.08 4.49
N LYS A 196 9.81 -0.12 5.03
CA LYS A 196 11.16 -0.37 5.57
C LYS A 196 11.15 -1.30 6.79
N GLN A 197 10.28 -1.03 7.77
CA GLN A 197 10.31 -1.75 9.05
C GLN A 197 9.64 -3.11 9.02
N GLU A 198 8.57 -3.27 8.23
CA GLU A 198 7.86 -4.53 8.17
C GLU A 198 8.48 -5.49 7.13
N TRP A 199 9.24 -4.98 6.12
CA TRP A 199 9.86 -5.81 5.08
C TRP A 199 11.37 -5.58 4.93
N LEU A 200 11.80 -4.43 4.38
CA LEU A 200 13.17 -4.26 3.89
C LEU A 200 14.26 -4.48 4.95
N TYR A 201 14.00 -4.12 6.21
CA TYR A 201 14.96 -4.35 7.31
C TYR A 201 14.92 -5.77 7.87
N ARG A 202 13.99 -6.61 7.45
CA ARG A 202 13.76 -7.95 7.99
C ARG A 202 13.98 -9.06 6.99
N MET A 203 14.16 -8.71 5.73
CA MET A 203 14.42 -9.64 4.65
C MET A 203 15.86 -9.51 4.16
N LYS A 204 16.30 -10.46 3.33
CA LYS A 204 17.58 -10.35 2.66
C LYS A 204 17.58 -9.12 1.76
N ARG A 205 18.69 -8.37 1.75
CA ARG A 205 18.88 -7.22 0.87
C ARG A 205 18.65 -7.64 -0.59
N PRO A 206 17.91 -6.83 -1.40
CA PRO A 206 17.78 -7.06 -2.83
C PRO A 206 19.16 -7.08 -3.51
N LYS A 207 19.33 -7.88 -4.53
CA LYS A 207 20.60 -7.97 -5.24
C LYS A 207 20.87 -6.71 -6.07
N ASN A 208 19.90 -6.30 -6.86
CA ASN A 208 19.99 -5.22 -7.84
C ASN A 208 18.64 -4.50 -8.00
N LEU A 209 18.54 -3.59 -8.97
CA LEU A 209 17.32 -2.84 -9.29
C LEU A 209 16.15 -3.77 -9.68
N GLU A 210 16.38 -4.78 -10.50
CA GLU A 210 15.33 -5.71 -10.93
C GLU A 210 14.75 -6.50 -9.75
N ASP A 211 15.63 -7.04 -8.91
CA ASP A 211 15.24 -7.77 -7.71
C ASP A 211 14.48 -6.85 -6.72
N ALA A 212 14.96 -5.62 -6.54
CA ALA A 212 14.28 -4.61 -5.72
C ALA A 212 12.89 -4.29 -6.28
N ASN A 213 12.73 -4.15 -7.60
CA ASN A 213 11.44 -3.88 -8.25
C ASN A 213 10.45 -5.03 -8.03
N ASN A 214 10.90 -6.29 -8.16
CA ASN A 214 10.07 -7.47 -7.92
C ASN A 214 9.63 -7.55 -6.46
N ILE A 215 10.55 -7.36 -5.52
CA ILE A 215 10.27 -7.37 -4.08
C ILE A 215 9.29 -6.25 -3.71
N ILE A 216 9.48 -5.04 -4.21
CA ILE A 216 8.59 -3.91 -3.92
C ILE A 216 7.19 -4.14 -4.48
N ARG A 217 7.06 -4.70 -5.68
CA ARG A 217 5.75 -5.08 -6.23
C ARG A 217 4.99 -6.02 -5.30
N ASP A 218 5.65 -7.05 -4.79
CA ASP A 218 5.02 -8.04 -3.90
C ASP A 218 4.67 -7.41 -2.54
N ILE A 219 5.54 -6.54 -2.02
CA ILE A 219 5.28 -5.77 -0.79
C ILE A 219 4.06 -4.86 -0.97
N ILE A 220 3.97 -4.10 -2.06
CA ILE A 220 2.86 -3.17 -2.31
C ILE A 220 1.56 -3.95 -2.51
N ASN A 221 1.61 -5.07 -3.22
CA ASN A 221 0.43 -5.92 -3.36
C ASN A 221 -0.07 -6.44 -1.99
N PHE A 222 0.82 -6.92 -1.13
CA PHE A 222 0.45 -7.33 0.22
C PHE A 222 -0.06 -6.14 1.06
N TYR A 223 0.63 -5.01 0.99
CA TYR A 223 0.29 -3.79 1.72
C TYR A 223 -1.12 -3.30 1.40
N ASN A 224 -1.47 -3.23 0.11
CA ASN A 224 -2.76 -2.73 -0.34
C ASN A 224 -3.90 -3.72 -0.10
N ASN A 225 -3.68 -5.03 -0.30
CA ASN A 225 -4.75 -6.02 -0.38
C ASN A 225 -4.89 -6.92 0.85
N LYS A 226 -3.81 -7.10 1.63
CA LYS A 226 -3.81 -8.06 2.75
C LYS A 226 -3.50 -7.42 4.11
N ARG A 227 -2.78 -6.30 4.13
CA ARG A 227 -2.33 -5.69 5.38
C ARG A 227 -3.41 -4.81 6.01
N PRO A 228 -3.93 -5.16 7.21
CA PRO A 228 -4.88 -4.30 7.92
C PRO A 228 -4.22 -3.02 8.44
N HIS A 229 -4.93 -1.90 8.39
CA HIS A 229 -4.50 -0.61 8.90
C HIS A 229 -5.34 -0.17 10.09
N MET A 230 -4.71 0.19 11.20
CA MET A 230 -5.42 0.67 12.39
C MET A 230 -6.21 1.94 12.11
N SER A 231 -5.63 2.87 11.35
CA SER A 231 -6.31 4.12 10.92
C SER A 231 -7.50 3.89 10.00
N ASN A 232 -7.60 2.72 9.37
CA ASN A 232 -8.73 2.31 8.53
C ASN A 232 -9.71 1.40 9.28
N GLY A 233 -9.69 1.38 10.62
CA GLY A 233 -10.53 0.46 11.37
C GLY A 233 -10.20 -1.02 11.14
N MET A 234 -8.94 -1.32 10.85
CA MET A 234 -8.41 -2.64 10.50
C MET A 234 -8.79 -3.15 9.10
N LEU A 235 -9.43 -2.34 8.26
CA LEU A 235 -9.56 -2.64 6.83
C LEU A 235 -8.20 -2.50 6.14
N THR A 236 -8.03 -3.22 5.04
CA THR A 236 -6.92 -2.95 4.11
C THR A 236 -7.17 -1.64 3.35
N PRO A 237 -6.17 -1.01 2.74
CA PRO A 237 -6.37 0.15 1.88
C PRO A 237 -7.44 -0.05 0.80
N VAL A 238 -7.38 -1.18 0.09
CA VAL A 238 -8.35 -1.53 -0.95
C VAL A 238 -9.75 -1.73 -0.36
N GLN A 239 -9.90 -2.46 0.75
CA GLN A 239 -11.20 -2.64 1.39
C GLN A 239 -11.82 -1.29 1.80
N LYS A 240 -11.04 -0.37 2.37
CA LYS A 240 -11.53 0.97 2.74
C LYS A 240 -12.01 1.75 1.51
N ARG A 241 -11.29 1.68 0.38
CA ARG A 241 -11.70 2.29 -0.87
C ARG A 241 -13.03 1.71 -1.37
N GLU A 242 -13.13 0.38 -1.40
CA GLU A 242 -14.35 -0.32 -1.85
C GLU A 242 -15.56 0.01 -0.97
N ASP A 243 -15.39 0.01 0.35
CA ASP A 243 -16.46 0.37 1.28
C ASP A 243 -16.99 1.78 1.03
N TYR A 244 -16.12 2.74 0.66
CA TYR A 244 -16.56 4.08 0.29
C TYR A 244 -17.46 4.05 -0.96
N TYR A 245 -17.03 3.40 -2.04
CA TYR A 245 -17.82 3.36 -3.27
C TYR A 245 -19.14 2.61 -3.12
N VAL A 246 -19.17 1.57 -2.29
CA VAL A 246 -20.40 0.85 -1.97
C VAL A 246 -21.36 1.70 -1.15
N SER A 247 -20.86 2.36 -0.11
CA SER A 247 -21.69 3.12 0.83
C SER A 247 -22.16 4.46 0.29
N SER A 248 -21.34 5.17 -0.49
CA SER A 248 -21.65 6.48 -1.06
C SER A 248 -22.43 6.43 -2.37
N GLY A 249 -22.40 5.29 -3.09
CA GLY A 249 -22.93 5.19 -4.47
C GLY A 249 -22.12 6.02 -5.48
N ALA A 250 -20.92 6.49 -5.13
CA ALA A 250 -20.06 7.23 -6.02
C ALA A 250 -19.56 6.35 -7.19
N ALA A 251 -19.24 6.98 -8.33
CA ALA A 251 -18.68 6.29 -9.48
C ALA A 251 -17.33 5.66 -9.12
N ARG A 252 -17.14 4.40 -9.52
CA ARG A 252 -15.87 3.67 -9.36
C ARG A 252 -14.89 4.02 -10.47
N PRO A 253 -13.57 3.89 -10.23
CA PRO A 253 -12.57 3.95 -11.29
C PRO A 253 -12.87 2.97 -12.41
N LEU A 254 -12.67 3.40 -13.68
CA LEU A 254 -12.75 2.50 -14.83
C LEU A 254 -11.57 1.52 -14.76
N GLY A 255 -11.84 0.21 -14.73
CA GLY A 255 -10.82 -0.83 -14.64
C GLY A 255 -10.72 -1.53 -13.29
N ASP A 256 -11.30 -0.98 -12.24
CA ASP A 256 -11.54 -1.74 -11.01
C ASP A 256 -12.66 -2.75 -11.24
N ALA A 257 -12.31 -3.96 -11.69
CA ALA A 257 -13.24 -5.07 -11.53
C ALA A 257 -13.52 -5.20 -10.03
N ALA A 258 -14.81 -5.23 -9.65
CA ALA A 258 -15.17 -5.54 -8.27
C ALA A 258 -14.35 -6.77 -7.83
N PRO A 259 -13.70 -6.76 -6.66
CA PRO A 259 -13.02 -7.95 -6.19
C PRO A 259 -14.06 -9.05 -6.22
N LEU A 260 -13.86 -10.04 -7.09
CA LEU A 260 -14.67 -11.24 -7.08
C LEU A 260 -14.54 -11.80 -5.67
N GLY A 261 -15.61 -11.66 -4.90
CA GLY A 261 -15.72 -12.20 -3.56
C GLY A 261 -15.63 -13.72 -3.62
N VAL A 262 -14.42 -14.22 -3.66
CA VAL A 262 -14.13 -15.63 -3.42
C VAL A 262 -12.77 -15.69 -2.72
N PHE A 263 -12.82 -15.75 -1.41
CA PHE A 263 -11.73 -16.38 -0.66
C PHE A 263 -11.67 -17.84 -1.11
N HIS A 264 -10.80 -18.16 -2.05
CA HIS A 264 -10.46 -19.56 -2.31
C HIS A 264 -9.71 -20.10 -1.10
N VAL A 265 -10.46 -20.78 -0.25
CA VAL A 265 -9.92 -21.70 0.74
C VAL A 265 -9.08 -22.73 -0.05
N PHE A 266 -7.77 -22.70 0.12
CA PHE A 266 -6.92 -23.81 -0.32
C PHE A 266 -7.26 -25.05 0.51
N ASN A 267 -8.21 -25.84 0.02
CA ASN A 267 -8.40 -27.22 0.47
C ASN A 267 -7.43 -28.11 -0.31
N SER A 268 -6.30 -28.41 0.29
CA SER A 268 -5.49 -29.55 -0.12
C SER A 268 -6.15 -30.83 0.42
N ASN A 269 -6.53 -31.70 -0.50
CA ASN A 269 -7.04 -33.08 -0.38
C ASN A 269 -8.55 -33.24 -0.41
N THR A 270 -9.06 -33.52 -1.60
CA THR A 270 -9.73 -34.82 -1.88
C THR A 270 -10.00 -34.90 -3.38
N SER A 271 -9.36 -35.90 -3.99
CA SER A 271 -9.72 -36.46 -5.27
C SER A 271 -11.15 -37.05 -5.19
N SER A 272 -12.07 -36.53 -5.98
CA SER A 272 -13.14 -37.36 -6.58
C SER A 272 -13.81 -36.54 -7.68
N GLU A 273 -13.70 -37.08 -8.87
CA GLU A 273 -14.45 -36.72 -10.06
C GLU A 273 -15.95 -36.70 -9.80
N ARG A 274 -16.61 -35.62 -10.19
CA ARG A 274 -18.01 -35.67 -10.61
C ARG A 274 -18.28 -34.65 -11.70
N THR A 275 -18.29 -35.20 -12.90
CA THR A 275 -19.09 -34.90 -14.08
C THR A 275 -19.86 -33.57 -14.16
N LEU A 276 -19.36 -32.71 -15.05
CA LEU A 276 -20.14 -31.67 -15.70
C LEU A 276 -21.32 -32.28 -16.47
N LYS A 277 -22.54 -31.95 -16.10
CA LYS A 277 -23.70 -32.09 -16.99
C LYS A 277 -24.16 -30.72 -17.45
N ASN A 278 -24.12 -30.60 -18.76
CA ASN A 278 -24.64 -29.55 -19.62
C ASN A 278 -25.99 -28.96 -19.18
N CYS A 279 -26.10 -27.64 -19.24
CA CYS A 279 -27.34 -27.02 -19.72
C CYS A 279 -26.99 -26.06 -20.86
N LYS A 280 -27.14 -26.60 -22.06
CA LYS A 280 -27.38 -25.86 -23.30
C LYS A 280 -28.91 -25.68 -23.45
N ASN A 281 -29.22 -24.60 -24.16
CA ASN A 281 -30.50 -24.26 -24.80
C ASN A 281 -31.40 -23.34 -23.96
N GLY A 282 -31.98 -22.28 -24.52
CA GLY A 282 -32.30 -22.10 -25.92
C GLY A 282 -32.67 -20.64 -26.24
N TYR A 283 -32.42 -20.36 -27.45
CA TYR A 283 -32.95 -19.24 -28.24
C TYR A 283 -34.44 -19.39 -28.53
N TYR A 284 -35.03 -18.26 -28.88
CA TYR A 284 -36.29 -17.91 -29.59
C TYR A 284 -37.27 -17.14 -28.69
N MET A 285 -37.66 -15.95 -29.00
CA MET A 285 -37.97 -15.04 -30.13
C MET A 285 -37.87 -13.60 -29.63
#